data_ccab060c308b2f03f2726547ada45fd6
#
_entry.id   ccab060c308b2f03f2726547ada45fd6
#
_cell.length_a   1.000
_cell.length_b   1.000
_cell.length_c   1.000
_cell.angle_alpha   90.00
_cell.angle_beta   90.00
_cell.angle_gamma   90.00
#
_symmetry.space_group_name_H-M   'P 1'
#
loop_
_entity.id
_entity.type
_entity.pdbx_description
1 polymer ?
#
loop_
_entity_poly.entity_id
_entity_poly.type
_entity_poly.pdbx_seq_one_letter_code
_entity_poly.pdbx_strand_id
1 'polypeptide(L)'
;MSDDHRPKRPNLRVVSEETPPPSQANDALVIGSAIIAALSGIGFAVGLALETSIAVYGTALAIGLLALGFGVRRYFSDLFPDIEAVEPRHLAQDTDEEPVSAIAPLERRSLLRNALIGAGGIFGVSLLAPVPSLGPAPGDALQRTDWRRGTRLVTTDGEPISADNVTAGGVATVWPEGSVNNEISAVILVRVGDTSFEQPTNMEWVVNNELVAYSKVCTHAGCPVGLFREQDNVLFCPCHQSTFDAVRGAIPTFGPTARPLPQLPLGVDEEGFLIALGDFTEQVGPAYG
;
A
#
# COMPACT_ATOMS: atom_id res chain seq x y z
N MET A 1 51.21 13.84 -63.31
CA MET A 1 51.33 14.84 -62.24
C MET A 1 49.90 15.05 -61.71
N SER A 2 49.53 14.28 -60.72
CA SER A 2 48.26 14.42 -60.01
C SER A 2 48.57 14.94 -58.62
N ASP A 3 48.20 16.16 -58.38
CA ASP A 3 48.42 16.90 -57.15
C ASP A 3 47.43 16.35 -56.08
N ASP A 4 47.95 15.63 -55.09
CA ASP A 4 47.20 15.06 -53.99
C ASP A 4 46.95 16.15 -52.93
N HIS A 5 45.91 16.92 -53.12
CA HIS A 5 45.41 17.91 -52.14
C HIS A 5 44.57 17.24 -51.07
N ARG A 6 45.15 16.36 -50.27
CA ARG A 6 44.51 15.95 -49.00
C ARG A 6 44.75 17.03 -47.95
N PRO A 7 43.69 17.56 -47.33
CA PRO A 7 43.84 18.50 -46.23
C PRO A 7 44.61 17.83 -45.09
N LYS A 8 45.75 18.46 -44.68
CA LYS A 8 46.48 18.01 -43.47
C LYS A 8 45.52 18.04 -42.27
N ARG A 9 45.28 16.86 -41.70
CA ARG A 9 44.50 16.73 -40.48
C ARG A 9 45.21 17.48 -39.35
N PRO A 10 44.51 18.28 -38.54
CA PRO A 10 45.10 18.88 -37.36
C PRO A 10 45.67 17.78 -36.46
N ASN A 11 46.92 17.92 -36.01
CA ASN A 11 47.49 17.07 -34.98
C ASN A 11 46.73 17.31 -33.66
N LEU A 12 45.69 16.53 -33.42
CA LEU A 12 45.04 16.49 -32.12
C LEU A 12 46.07 15.91 -31.14
N ARG A 13 46.62 16.77 -30.32
CA ARG A 13 47.50 16.37 -29.22
C ARG A 13 46.62 15.72 -28.18
N VAL A 14 46.75 14.40 -28.01
CA VAL A 14 46.14 13.70 -26.89
C VAL A 14 46.80 14.23 -25.60
N VAL A 15 46.10 15.04 -24.87
CA VAL A 15 46.48 15.38 -23.52
C VAL A 15 45.95 14.21 -22.67
N SER A 16 46.83 13.24 -22.39
CA SER A 16 46.52 12.26 -21.31
C SER A 16 46.62 13.02 -20.01
N GLU A 17 45.49 13.52 -19.54
CA GLU A 17 45.39 14.04 -18.20
C GLU A 17 45.37 12.82 -17.26
N GLU A 18 46.46 12.62 -16.53
CA GLU A 18 46.50 11.60 -15.47
C GLU A 18 45.41 11.93 -14.46
N THR A 19 44.45 11.02 -14.31
CA THR A 19 43.45 11.14 -13.24
C THR A 19 44.22 11.22 -11.93
N PRO A 20 44.01 12.25 -11.12
CA PRO A 20 44.68 12.35 -9.84
C PRO A 20 44.36 11.10 -9.02
N PRO A 21 45.33 10.55 -8.27
CA PRO A 21 45.08 9.37 -7.44
C PRO A 21 43.98 9.66 -6.43
N PRO A 22 43.09 8.67 -6.13
CA PRO A 22 42.00 8.84 -5.21
C PRO A 22 42.53 9.39 -3.88
N SER A 23 41.90 10.43 -3.36
CA SER A 23 42.36 11.09 -2.13
C SER A 23 41.95 10.26 -0.91
N GLN A 24 42.91 9.90 -0.06
CA GLN A 24 42.66 9.21 1.23
C GLN A 24 41.64 9.95 2.11
N ALA A 25 41.56 11.28 1.97
CA ALA A 25 40.58 12.10 2.67
C ALA A 25 39.15 11.82 2.20
N ASN A 26 38.94 11.52 0.90
CA ASN A 26 37.65 11.16 0.36
C ASN A 26 37.22 9.76 0.82
N ASP A 27 38.13 8.80 0.89
CA ASP A 27 37.83 7.46 1.41
C ASP A 27 37.35 7.52 2.86
N ALA A 28 38.03 8.33 3.68
CA ALA A 28 37.62 8.54 5.07
C ALA A 28 36.22 9.16 5.20
N LEU A 29 35.87 10.12 4.32
CA LEU A 29 34.54 10.73 4.30
C LEU A 29 33.45 9.75 3.85
N VAL A 30 33.74 8.92 2.84
CA VAL A 30 32.81 7.89 2.34
C VAL A 30 32.57 6.84 3.43
N ILE A 31 33.64 6.33 4.04
CA ILE A 31 33.55 5.34 5.14
C ILE A 31 32.84 5.95 6.34
N GLY A 32 33.17 7.17 6.74
CA GLY A 32 32.51 7.87 7.83
C GLY A 32 31.00 8.05 7.61
N SER A 33 30.62 8.43 6.40
CA SER A 33 29.20 8.57 6.04
C SER A 33 28.46 7.23 6.05
N ALA A 34 29.10 6.16 5.61
CA ALA A 34 28.52 4.81 5.65
C ALA A 34 28.31 4.33 7.10
N ILE A 35 29.26 4.61 7.99
CA ILE A 35 29.13 4.29 9.42
C ILE A 35 27.98 5.08 10.05
N ILE A 36 27.89 6.38 9.78
CA ILE A 36 26.79 7.22 10.29
C ILE A 36 25.45 6.69 9.78
N ALA A 37 25.34 6.34 8.50
CA ALA A 37 24.12 5.78 7.92
C ALA A 37 23.73 4.45 8.62
N ALA A 38 24.69 3.56 8.85
CA ALA A 38 24.46 2.28 9.52
C ALA A 38 24.00 2.47 10.97
N LEU A 39 24.69 3.33 11.75
CA LEU A 39 24.30 3.63 13.13
C LEU A 39 22.92 4.29 13.21
N SER A 40 22.62 5.19 12.30
CA SER A 40 21.29 5.82 12.21
C SER A 40 20.20 4.82 11.86
N GLY A 41 20.48 3.85 10.98
CA GLY A 41 19.56 2.75 10.66
C GLY A 41 19.26 1.87 11.88
N ILE A 42 20.29 1.55 12.67
CA ILE A 42 20.13 0.84 13.95
C ILE A 42 19.30 1.68 14.92
N GLY A 43 19.62 2.97 15.07
CA GLY A 43 18.86 3.88 15.92
C GLY A 43 17.40 4.01 15.54
N PHE A 44 17.10 4.05 14.24
CA PHE A 44 15.73 4.01 13.72
C PHE A 44 15.01 2.72 14.12
N ALA A 45 15.64 1.56 13.88
CA ALA A 45 15.04 0.27 14.20
C ALA A 45 14.79 0.09 15.70
N VAL A 46 15.74 0.50 16.55
CA VAL A 46 15.58 0.47 18.00
C VAL A 46 14.49 1.45 18.46
N GLY A 47 14.47 2.67 17.92
CA GLY A 47 13.46 3.65 18.25
C GLY A 47 12.04 3.19 17.90
N LEU A 48 11.88 2.49 16.78
CA LEU A 48 10.62 1.89 16.37
C LEU A 48 10.24 0.73 17.30
N ALA A 49 11.19 -0.17 17.63
CA ALA A 49 10.95 -1.32 18.51
C ALA A 49 10.60 -0.94 19.94
N LEU A 50 11.10 0.20 20.42
CA LEU A 50 10.83 0.74 21.76
C LEU A 50 9.64 1.71 21.79
N GLU A 51 8.90 1.84 20.68
CA GLU A 51 7.74 2.74 20.53
C GLU A 51 8.03 4.18 20.99
N THR A 52 9.24 4.67 20.69
CA THR A 52 9.63 6.05 21.04
C THR A 52 8.84 7.07 20.22
N SER A 53 8.99 8.37 20.53
CA SER A 53 8.29 9.41 19.77
C SER A 53 8.71 9.43 18.30
N ILE A 54 7.78 9.77 17.41
CA ILE A 54 8.01 9.89 15.96
C ILE A 54 9.17 10.84 15.63
N ALA A 55 9.43 11.84 16.49
CA ALA A 55 10.54 12.76 16.34
C ALA A 55 11.89 12.04 16.48
N VAL A 56 12.01 11.06 17.37
CA VAL A 56 13.26 10.34 17.63
C VAL A 56 13.65 9.44 16.45
N TYR A 57 12.78 8.52 16.04
CA TYR A 57 13.11 7.64 14.92
C TYR A 57 13.04 8.35 13.57
N GLY A 58 12.23 9.41 13.43
CA GLY A 58 12.21 10.26 12.24
C GLY A 58 13.51 11.04 12.05
N THR A 59 14.11 11.58 13.11
CA THR A 59 15.43 12.24 13.03
C THR A 59 16.54 11.25 12.75
N ALA A 60 16.52 10.06 13.33
CA ALA A 60 17.47 9.00 13.02
C ALA A 60 17.41 8.63 11.53
N LEU A 61 16.22 8.43 10.97
CA LEU A 61 16.03 8.15 9.54
C LEU A 61 16.57 9.28 8.65
N ALA A 62 16.28 10.52 8.99
CA ALA A 62 16.74 11.69 8.23
C ALA A 62 18.27 11.79 8.21
N ILE A 63 18.93 11.61 9.35
CA ILE A 63 20.40 11.61 9.45
C ILE A 63 20.99 10.48 8.60
N GLY A 64 20.42 9.27 8.65
CA GLY A 64 20.87 8.13 7.87
C GLY A 64 20.78 8.36 6.36
N LEU A 65 19.67 8.90 5.89
CA LEU A 65 19.48 9.21 4.46
C LEU A 65 20.41 10.32 3.97
N LEU A 66 20.62 11.37 4.77
CA LEU A 66 21.56 12.44 4.43
C LEU A 66 23.00 11.94 4.38
N ALA A 67 23.41 11.12 5.34
CA ALA A 67 24.74 10.53 5.37
C ALA A 67 24.97 9.61 4.18
N LEU A 68 23.98 8.77 3.84
CA LEU A 68 24.04 7.89 2.67
C LEU A 68 24.13 8.69 1.36
N GLY A 69 23.29 9.70 1.19
CA GLY A 69 23.31 10.56 -0.01
C GLY A 69 24.63 11.31 -0.17
N PHE A 70 25.19 11.82 0.92
CA PHE A 70 26.51 12.46 0.94
C PHE A 70 27.61 11.47 0.54
N GLY A 71 27.65 10.28 1.14
CA GLY A 71 28.64 9.24 0.85
C GLY A 71 28.60 8.78 -0.60
N VAL A 72 27.41 8.51 -1.12
CA VAL A 72 27.20 8.13 -2.53
C VAL A 72 27.70 9.24 -3.46
N ARG A 73 27.32 10.49 -3.22
CA ARG A 73 27.79 11.61 -4.04
C ARG A 73 29.31 11.70 -4.03
N ARG A 74 29.95 11.61 -2.84
CA ARG A 74 31.42 11.70 -2.73
C ARG A 74 32.11 10.54 -3.45
N TYR A 75 31.61 9.32 -3.29
CA TYR A 75 32.14 8.15 -3.99
C TYR A 75 32.11 8.32 -5.50
N PHE A 76 30.98 8.73 -6.06
CA PHE A 76 30.84 8.89 -7.51
C PHE A 76 31.61 10.11 -8.05
N SER A 77 31.77 11.19 -7.29
CA SER A 77 32.57 12.34 -7.74
C SER A 77 34.05 12.02 -7.88
N ASP A 78 34.56 11.03 -7.16
CA ASP A 78 35.95 10.57 -7.32
C ASP A 78 36.07 9.53 -8.47
N LEU A 79 35.00 8.71 -8.65
CA LEU A 79 35.00 7.69 -9.70
C LEU A 79 34.78 8.28 -11.09
N PHE A 80 34.04 9.38 -11.19
CA PHE A 80 33.73 10.10 -12.42
C PHE A 80 34.12 11.58 -12.25
N PRO A 81 35.44 11.89 -12.28
CA PRO A 81 35.86 13.29 -12.24
C PRO A 81 35.32 14.01 -13.46
N ASP A 82 34.95 15.29 -13.30
CA ASP A 82 34.50 16.18 -14.37
C ASP A 82 35.67 16.57 -15.28
N ILE A 83 36.24 15.59 -15.98
CA ILE A 83 37.32 15.78 -16.91
C ILE A 83 36.76 15.58 -18.33
N GLU A 84 36.93 16.55 -19.18
CA GLU A 84 36.60 16.45 -20.60
C GLU A 84 37.57 15.45 -21.26
N ALA A 85 37.16 14.20 -21.41
CA ALA A 85 37.92 13.18 -22.09
C ALA A 85 37.72 13.33 -23.59
N VAL A 86 38.74 13.87 -24.30
CA VAL A 86 38.76 13.89 -25.76
C VAL A 86 39.41 12.61 -26.26
N GLU A 87 38.60 11.62 -26.59
CA GLU A 87 39.07 10.41 -27.24
C GLU A 87 39.26 10.65 -28.76
N PRO A 88 40.50 10.47 -29.31
CA PRO A 88 40.70 10.47 -30.76
C PRO A 88 40.00 9.24 -31.36
N ARG A 89 38.99 9.44 -32.18
CA ARG A 89 38.42 8.36 -33.00
C ARG A 89 39.46 7.89 -34.01
N HIS A 90 40.11 6.79 -33.73
CA HIS A 90 40.82 6.05 -34.77
C HIS A 90 39.78 5.42 -35.69
N LEU A 91 39.76 5.86 -36.95
CA LEU A 91 39.11 5.09 -37.99
C LEU A 91 39.80 3.73 -38.01
N ALA A 92 39.02 2.66 -37.91
CA ALA A 92 39.52 1.31 -37.96
C ALA A 92 40.41 1.13 -39.20
N GLN A 93 41.71 1.19 -39.01
CA GLN A 93 42.68 0.66 -39.95
C GLN A 93 43.06 -0.70 -39.35
N ASP A 94 42.96 -1.74 -40.17
CA ASP A 94 43.45 -3.07 -39.88
C ASP A 94 44.90 -2.98 -39.37
N THR A 95 45.07 -2.92 -38.10
CA THR A 95 46.33 -3.21 -37.45
C THR A 95 46.02 -4.43 -36.57
N ASP A 96 46.82 -5.45 -36.74
CA ASP A 96 46.86 -6.65 -35.93
C ASP A 96 47.03 -6.25 -34.43
N GLU A 97 45.97 -5.74 -33.84
CA GLU A 97 45.95 -5.53 -32.41
C GLU A 97 45.79 -6.92 -31.78
N GLU A 98 46.82 -7.34 -31.08
CA GLU A 98 46.73 -8.46 -30.18
C GLU A 98 45.42 -8.37 -29.36
N PRO A 99 44.64 -9.44 -29.29
CA PRO A 99 43.42 -9.42 -28.51
C PRO A 99 43.77 -8.97 -27.12
N VAL A 100 42.97 -8.06 -26.57
CA VAL A 100 43.04 -7.61 -25.17
C VAL A 100 42.74 -8.80 -24.23
N SER A 101 43.59 -9.82 -24.35
CA SER A 101 43.62 -11.02 -23.51
C SER A 101 44.40 -10.79 -22.20
N ALA A 102 44.95 -9.57 -22.05
CA ALA A 102 45.70 -9.19 -20.84
C ALA A 102 44.86 -8.69 -19.67
N ILE A 103 43.55 -8.75 -19.78
CA ILE A 103 42.73 -8.63 -18.56
C ILE A 103 42.81 -9.98 -17.88
N ALA A 104 43.70 -10.08 -16.89
CA ALA A 104 43.80 -11.27 -16.04
C ALA A 104 42.41 -11.81 -15.70
N PRO A 105 42.18 -13.14 -15.86
CA PRO A 105 40.88 -13.73 -15.54
C PRO A 105 40.68 -13.60 -14.05
N LEU A 106 39.85 -12.63 -13.72
CA LEU A 106 39.81 -12.04 -12.46
C LEU A 106 39.09 -12.87 -11.44
N GLU A 107 39.64 -12.77 -10.30
CA GLU A 107 39.00 -12.78 -9.00
C GLU A 107 37.70 -11.93 -8.92
N ARG A 108 37.46 -11.05 -9.89
CA ARG A 108 36.20 -10.35 -10.12
C ARG A 108 34.99 -11.30 -10.15
N ARG A 109 35.13 -12.51 -10.67
CA ARG A 109 34.05 -13.48 -10.69
C ARG A 109 33.67 -13.93 -9.28
N SER A 110 34.65 -14.12 -8.40
CA SER A 110 34.43 -14.45 -7.00
C SER A 110 33.87 -13.27 -6.23
N LEU A 111 34.38 -12.05 -6.47
CA LEU A 111 33.88 -10.81 -5.88
C LEU A 111 32.41 -10.54 -6.29
N LEU A 112 32.10 -10.60 -7.58
CA LEU A 112 30.74 -10.40 -8.10
C LEU A 112 29.77 -11.47 -7.57
N ARG A 113 30.20 -12.73 -7.55
CA ARG A 113 29.39 -13.82 -6.98
C ARG A 113 29.13 -13.58 -5.50
N ASN A 114 30.16 -13.25 -4.73
CA ASN A 114 30.02 -13.02 -3.29
C ASN A 114 29.19 -11.77 -2.99
N ALA A 115 29.34 -10.70 -3.79
CA ALA A 115 28.50 -9.51 -3.71
C ALA A 115 27.04 -9.83 -4.04
N LEU A 116 26.79 -10.64 -5.06
CA LEU A 116 25.44 -11.08 -5.43
C LEU A 116 24.80 -11.95 -4.34
N ILE A 117 25.58 -12.90 -3.78
CA ILE A 117 25.12 -13.74 -2.66
C ILE A 117 24.84 -12.86 -1.43
N GLY A 118 25.72 -11.91 -1.11
CA GLY A 118 25.52 -10.97 -0.01
C GLY A 118 24.29 -10.10 -0.19
N ALA A 119 24.13 -9.50 -1.37
CA ALA A 119 22.95 -8.70 -1.70
C ALA A 119 21.66 -9.53 -1.69
N GLY A 120 21.70 -10.73 -2.28
CA GLY A 120 20.58 -11.66 -2.25
C GLY A 120 20.23 -12.14 -0.83
N GLY A 121 21.23 -12.35 0.01
CA GLY A 121 21.04 -12.68 1.43
C GLY A 121 20.38 -11.54 2.22
N ILE A 122 20.89 -10.32 2.07
CA ILE A 122 20.30 -9.13 2.70
C ILE A 122 18.86 -8.91 2.22
N PHE A 123 18.63 -9.03 0.91
CA PHE A 123 17.29 -8.92 0.33
C PHE A 123 16.35 -10.01 0.88
N GLY A 124 16.81 -11.26 0.93
CA GLY A 124 16.04 -12.37 1.51
C GLY A 124 15.67 -12.14 2.98
N VAL A 125 16.63 -11.68 3.79
CA VAL A 125 16.37 -11.34 5.20
C VAL A 125 15.39 -10.17 5.31
N SER A 126 15.50 -9.15 4.46
CA SER A 126 14.59 -7.99 4.47
C SER A 126 13.16 -8.38 4.09
N LEU A 127 12.96 -9.40 3.24
CA LEU A 127 11.65 -9.95 2.94
C LEU A 127 11.06 -10.78 4.10
N LEU A 128 11.93 -11.39 4.92
CA LEU A 128 11.48 -12.15 6.09
C LEU A 128 11.20 -11.27 7.31
N ALA A 129 11.80 -10.09 7.39
CA ALA A 129 11.64 -9.18 8.52
C ALA A 129 10.17 -8.80 8.81
N PRO A 130 9.30 -8.52 7.81
CA PRO A 130 7.89 -8.22 8.07
C PRO A 130 7.03 -9.45 8.40
N VAL A 131 7.52 -10.68 8.20
CA VAL A 131 6.72 -11.90 8.43
C VAL A 131 6.17 -11.99 9.86
N PRO A 132 6.96 -11.73 10.93
CA PRO A 132 6.44 -11.72 12.30
C PRO A 132 5.40 -10.62 12.56
N SER A 133 5.43 -9.52 11.78
CA SER A 133 4.50 -8.39 11.93
C SER A 133 3.20 -8.56 11.14
N LEU A 134 3.07 -9.62 10.34
CA LEU A 134 1.81 -9.92 9.63
C LEU A 134 0.66 -10.27 10.58
N GLY A 135 0.96 -10.44 11.86
CA GLY A 135 -0.05 -10.84 12.85
C GLY A 135 -0.46 -12.31 12.72
N PRO A 136 -1.36 -12.78 13.57
CA PRO A 136 -1.96 -14.09 13.43
C PRO A 136 -2.81 -14.16 12.16
N ALA A 137 -2.92 -15.33 11.56
CA ALA A 137 -3.84 -15.55 10.44
C ALA A 137 -5.24 -15.09 10.84
N PRO A 138 -5.96 -14.34 9.98
CA PRO A 138 -7.26 -13.74 10.33
C PRO A 138 -8.33 -14.78 10.73
N GLY A 139 -8.14 -16.06 10.40
CA GLY A 139 -9.07 -17.14 10.74
C GLY A 139 -10.49 -16.78 10.34
N ASP A 140 -11.44 -16.96 11.26
CA ASP A 140 -12.86 -16.65 11.07
C ASP A 140 -13.22 -15.18 11.43
N ALA A 141 -12.21 -14.33 11.68
CA ALA A 141 -12.44 -12.97 12.17
C ALA A 141 -13.33 -12.11 11.26
N LEU A 142 -13.29 -12.37 9.94
CA LEU A 142 -14.15 -11.68 8.96
C LEU A 142 -15.48 -12.42 8.72
N GLN A 143 -15.62 -13.65 9.22
CA GLN A 143 -16.84 -14.45 9.04
C GLN A 143 -17.84 -14.23 10.18
N ARG A 144 -17.39 -13.69 11.30
CA ARG A 144 -18.20 -13.46 12.49
C ARG A 144 -18.09 -12.02 12.93
N THR A 145 -19.26 -11.44 13.19
CA THR A 145 -19.35 -10.10 13.75
C THR A 145 -19.84 -10.18 15.21
N ASP A 146 -20.06 -9.04 15.86
CA ASP A 146 -20.61 -8.99 17.21
C ASP A 146 -22.15 -9.09 17.24
N TRP A 147 -22.78 -9.22 16.06
CA TRP A 147 -24.23 -9.39 16.00
C TRP A 147 -24.67 -10.73 16.56
N ARG A 148 -25.69 -10.70 17.37
CA ARG A 148 -26.35 -11.88 17.96
C ARG A 148 -27.86 -11.68 17.93
N ARG A 149 -28.60 -12.77 17.97
CA ARG A 149 -30.05 -12.69 18.06
C ARG A 149 -30.48 -11.88 19.29
N GLY A 150 -31.32 -10.88 19.10
CA GLY A 150 -31.82 -9.98 20.13
C GLY A 150 -30.92 -8.81 20.48
N THR A 151 -29.73 -8.68 19.82
CA THR A 151 -28.88 -7.52 20.03
C THR A 151 -29.54 -6.28 19.42
N ARG A 152 -29.70 -5.22 20.20
CA ARG A 152 -30.23 -3.93 19.72
C ARG A 152 -29.24 -3.22 18.79
N LEU A 153 -29.79 -2.54 17.81
CA LEU A 153 -29.05 -1.62 16.98
C LEU A 153 -28.94 -0.29 17.71
N VAL A 154 -27.71 0.22 17.83
CA VAL A 154 -27.44 1.49 18.50
C VAL A 154 -26.69 2.47 17.61
N THR A 155 -26.87 3.74 17.88
CA THR A 155 -26.13 4.83 17.23
C THR A 155 -24.68 4.89 17.70
N THR A 156 -23.89 5.84 17.18
CA THR A 156 -22.52 6.12 17.64
C THR A 156 -22.45 6.47 19.13
N ASP A 157 -23.52 7.06 19.68
CA ASP A 157 -23.60 7.47 21.08
C ASP A 157 -24.07 6.32 21.98
N GLY A 158 -24.35 5.14 21.40
CA GLY A 158 -24.84 3.97 22.12
C GLY A 158 -26.36 3.98 22.40
N GLU A 159 -27.09 4.91 21.80
CA GLU A 159 -28.54 5.02 21.99
C GLU A 159 -29.28 4.03 21.07
N PRO A 160 -30.24 3.24 21.58
CA PRO A 160 -31.05 2.36 20.78
C PRO A 160 -31.86 3.09 19.72
N ILE A 161 -31.99 2.51 18.55
CA ILE A 161 -32.71 3.10 17.42
C ILE A 161 -33.99 2.34 17.10
N SER A 162 -35.07 3.08 16.85
CA SER A 162 -36.33 2.54 16.34
C SER A 162 -36.48 2.78 14.83
N ALA A 163 -37.46 2.14 14.21
CA ALA A 163 -37.72 2.35 12.78
C ALA A 163 -38.04 3.83 12.48
N ASP A 164 -38.68 4.54 13.39
CA ASP A 164 -39.08 5.94 13.20
C ASP A 164 -37.91 6.94 13.29
N ASN A 165 -36.78 6.53 13.84
CA ASN A 165 -35.57 7.38 13.91
C ASN A 165 -34.89 7.56 12.56
N VAL A 166 -35.17 6.74 11.56
CA VAL A 166 -34.62 6.85 10.21
C VAL A 166 -35.67 7.50 9.31
N THR A 167 -35.37 8.68 8.78
CA THR A 167 -36.28 9.36 7.84
C THR A 167 -36.43 8.57 6.53
N ALA A 168 -37.61 8.67 5.90
CA ALA A 168 -37.81 8.09 4.56
C ALA A 168 -36.76 8.64 3.58
N GLY A 169 -36.16 7.79 2.75
CA GLY A 169 -35.04 8.17 1.88
C GLY A 169 -33.72 8.41 2.61
N GLY A 170 -33.65 8.11 3.91
CA GLY A 170 -32.47 8.32 4.74
C GLY A 170 -31.69 7.07 5.05
N VAL A 171 -30.48 7.28 5.56
CA VAL A 171 -29.59 6.23 6.06
C VAL A 171 -29.10 6.54 7.47
N ALA A 172 -28.81 5.52 8.24
CA ALA A 172 -28.15 5.62 9.52
C ALA A 172 -27.03 4.58 9.65
N THR A 173 -25.93 4.96 10.31
CA THR A 173 -24.91 3.99 10.67
C THR A 173 -25.17 3.51 12.09
N VAL A 174 -25.19 2.20 12.27
CA VAL A 174 -25.52 1.57 13.56
C VAL A 174 -24.56 0.42 13.86
N TRP A 175 -24.48 0.06 15.13
CA TRP A 175 -23.63 -1.00 15.66
C TRP A 175 -24.42 -1.90 16.62
N PRO A 176 -23.87 -3.07 16.95
CA PRO A 176 -24.42 -3.88 18.04
C PRO A 176 -24.27 -3.14 19.37
N GLU A 177 -25.29 -3.20 20.21
CA GLU A 177 -25.21 -2.72 21.59
C GLU A 177 -24.03 -3.38 22.31
N GLY A 178 -23.17 -2.54 22.92
CA GLY A 178 -21.92 -2.96 23.58
C GLY A 178 -20.70 -3.10 22.68
N SER A 179 -20.84 -2.91 21.35
CA SER A 179 -19.74 -3.01 20.39
C SER A 179 -19.73 -1.83 19.41
N VAL A 180 -20.01 -0.64 19.91
CA VAL A 180 -19.95 0.60 19.12
C VAL A 180 -18.53 0.83 18.60
N ASN A 181 -18.41 1.31 17.34
CA ASN A 181 -17.16 1.51 16.61
C ASN A 181 -16.38 0.24 16.23
N ASN A 182 -16.95 -0.95 16.40
CA ASN A 182 -16.38 -2.15 15.77
C ASN A 182 -16.65 -2.09 14.26
N GLU A 183 -15.58 -1.90 13.45
CA GLU A 183 -15.68 -1.66 12.01
C GLU A 183 -16.35 -2.81 11.26
N ILE A 184 -16.03 -4.08 11.61
CA ILE A 184 -16.59 -5.25 10.94
C ILE A 184 -18.07 -5.48 11.28
N SER A 185 -18.54 -4.94 12.41
CA SER A 185 -19.93 -5.03 12.85
C SER A 185 -20.77 -3.81 12.46
N ALA A 186 -20.15 -2.82 11.80
CA ALA A 186 -20.86 -1.62 11.35
C ALA A 186 -21.89 -1.97 10.27
N VAL A 187 -23.08 -1.41 10.45
CA VAL A 187 -24.24 -1.60 9.55
C VAL A 187 -24.69 -0.25 9.01
N ILE A 188 -25.04 -0.22 7.74
CA ILE A 188 -25.78 0.86 7.13
C ILE A 188 -27.27 0.45 7.06
N LEU A 189 -28.08 1.19 7.81
CA LEU A 189 -29.52 1.05 7.84
C LEU A 189 -30.10 1.99 6.82
N VAL A 190 -30.92 1.50 5.92
CA VAL A 190 -31.52 2.25 4.81
C VAL A 190 -33.03 2.20 4.93
N ARG A 191 -33.67 3.37 4.96
CA ARG A 191 -35.11 3.46 4.80
C ARG A 191 -35.41 3.95 3.40
N VAL A 192 -35.95 3.07 2.57
CA VAL A 192 -36.37 3.44 1.21
C VAL A 192 -37.66 4.26 1.25
N GLY A 193 -37.84 5.13 0.25
CA GLY A 193 -39.08 5.91 0.09
C GLY A 193 -40.19 5.07 -0.55
N ASP A 194 -40.89 5.67 -1.50
CA ASP A 194 -42.02 5.04 -2.22
C ASP A 194 -41.59 3.96 -3.22
N THR A 195 -40.61 3.13 -2.84
CA THR A 195 -40.05 2.09 -3.70
C THR A 195 -40.21 0.72 -3.04
N SER A 196 -40.62 -0.29 -3.82
CA SER A 196 -40.71 -1.67 -3.34
C SER A 196 -39.38 -2.40 -3.48
N PHE A 197 -39.04 -3.27 -2.52
CA PHE A 197 -37.92 -4.17 -2.63
C PHE A 197 -38.12 -5.25 -3.69
N GLU A 198 -37.04 -5.63 -4.33
CA GLU A 198 -36.98 -6.68 -5.34
C GLU A 198 -36.04 -7.82 -4.92
N GLN A 199 -36.24 -8.99 -5.55
CA GLN A 199 -35.27 -10.08 -5.37
C GLN A 199 -33.86 -9.65 -5.84
N PRO A 200 -32.76 -10.03 -5.14
CA PRO A 200 -32.69 -11.05 -4.08
C PRO A 200 -32.81 -10.52 -2.63
N THR A 201 -33.38 -9.33 -2.38
CA THR A 201 -33.59 -8.86 -1.00
C THR A 201 -34.41 -9.88 -0.22
N ASN A 202 -33.92 -10.27 0.97
CA ASN A 202 -34.70 -11.12 1.85
C ASN A 202 -35.76 -10.29 2.62
N MET A 203 -37.01 -10.44 2.22
CA MET A 203 -38.14 -9.67 2.76
C MET A 203 -38.47 -10.00 4.23
N GLU A 204 -38.07 -11.18 4.73
CA GLU A 204 -38.26 -11.55 6.15
C GLU A 204 -37.36 -10.71 7.09
N TRP A 205 -36.35 -10.06 6.53
CA TRP A 205 -35.39 -9.21 7.24
C TRP A 205 -35.59 -7.71 6.95
N VAL A 206 -36.74 -7.38 6.37
CA VAL A 206 -37.12 -5.99 6.10
C VAL A 206 -38.21 -5.59 7.09
N VAL A 207 -38.02 -4.49 7.81
CA VAL A 207 -38.97 -3.97 8.77
C VAL A 207 -39.93 -2.99 8.08
N ASN A 208 -41.23 -3.14 8.33
CA ASN A 208 -42.31 -2.29 7.79
C ASN A 208 -42.33 -2.17 6.24
N ASN A 209 -41.72 -3.10 5.52
CA ASN A 209 -41.52 -3.04 4.06
C ASN A 209 -40.71 -1.81 3.57
N GLU A 210 -39.99 -1.12 4.43
CA GLU A 210 -39.30 0.11 4.11
C GLU A 210 -37.85 0.11 4.59
N LEU A 211 -37.53 -0.64 5.65
CA LEU A 211 -36.25 -0.54 6.33
C LEU A 211 -35.44 -1.81 6.18
N VAL A 212 -34.23 -1.68 5.67
CA VAL A 212 -33.29 -2.77 5.44
C VAL A 212 -31.93 -2.42 6.04
N ALA A 213 -31.20 -3.42 6.45
CA ALA A 213 -29.88 -3.29 7.05
C ALA A 213 -28.83 -4.08 6.24
N TYR A 214 -27.75 -3.41 5.84
CA TYR A 214 -26.64 -4.02 5.13
C TYR A 214 -25.32 -3.81 5.88
N SER A 215 -24.38 -4.73 5.71
CA SER A 215 -23.02 -4.50 6.18
C SER A 215 -22.49 -3.19 5.60
N LYS A 216 -21.91 -2.35 6.43
CA LYS A 216 -21.26 -1.12 5.99
C LYS A 216 -19.89 -1.36 5.36
N VAL A 217 -19.36 -2.57 5.44
CA VAL A 217 -18.03 -2.94 4.93
C VAL A 217 -18.10 -3.35 3.48
N CYS A 218 -17.49 -2.57 2.61
CA CYS A 218 -17.47 -2.80 1.18
C CYS A 218 -16.82 -4.14 0.83
N THR A 219 -17.48 -4.93 -0.01
CA THR A 219 -17.02 -6.26 -0.42
C THR A 219 -15.86 -6.24 -1.43
N HIS A 220 -15.42 -5.06 -1.90
CA HIS A 220 -14.21 -4.92 -2.71
C HIS A 220 -12.93 -4.93 -1.86
N ALA A 221 -12.75 -3.97 -0.97
CA ALA A 221 -11.51 -3.77 -0.20
C ALA A 221 -11.74 -3.36 1.26
N GLY A 222 -12.95 -3.54 1.79
CA GLY A 222 -13.25 -3.28 3.20
C GLY A 222 -13.53 -1.81 3.56
N CYS A 223 -13.55 -0.89 2.61
CA CYS A 223 -13.88 0.51 2.89
C CYS A 223 -15.32 0.67 3.38
N PRO A 224 -15.61 1.69 4.23
CA PRO A 224 -16.97 1.93 4.68
C PRO A 224 -17.85 2.49 3.54
N VAL A 225 -18.96 1.82 3.27
CA VAL A 225 -20.04 2.34 2.42
C VAL A 225 -20.79 3.39 3.23
N GLY A 226 -20.94 4.60 2.73
CA GLY A 226 -21.47 5.69 3.55
C GLY A 226 -22.29 6.74 2.84
N LEU A 227 -22.43 6.64 1.53
CA LEU A 227 -23.22 7.57 0.72
C LEU A 227 -24.43 6.85 0.16
N PHE A 228 -25.58 7.51 0.17
CA PHE A 228 -26.81 7.01 -0.38
C PHE A 228 -27.43 8.04 -1.31
N ARG A 229 -27.88 7.59 -2.46
CA ARG A 229 -28.64 8.41 -3.38
C ARG A 229 -30.08 7.93 -3.43
N GLU A 230 -30.97 8.70 -2.84
CA GLU A 230 -32.39 8.37 -2.69
C GLU A 230 -33.09 8.18 -4.04
N GLN A 231 -32.76 8.98 -5.05
CA GLN A 231 -33.46 9.01 -6.34
C GLN A 231 -33.48 7.67 -7.07
N ASP A 232 -32.48 6.85 -6.86
CA ASP A 232 -32.32 5.53 -7.48
C ASP A 232 -31.97 4.42 -6.48
N ASN A 233 -32.09 4.72 -5.18
CA ASN A 233 -31.82 3.82 -4.05
C ASN A 233 -30.42 3.16 -4.10
N VAL A 234 -29.40 3.90 -4.49
CA VAL A 234 -28.03 3.40 -4.67
C VAL A 234 -27.14 3.79 -3.51
N LEU A 235 -26.47 2.80 -2.92
CA LEU A 235 -25.39 2.98 -1.95
C LEU A 235 -24.05 3.12 -2.68
N PHE A 236 -23.16 3.97 -2.15
CA PHE A 236 -21.83 4.23 -2.73
C PHE A 236 -20.72 3.96 -1.75
N CYS A 237 -19.69 3.30 -2.23
CA CYS A 237 -18.39 3.22 -1.57
C CYS A 237 -17.47 4.31 -2.12
N PRO A 238 -16.99 5.26 -1.29
CA PRO A 238 -16.21 6.39 -1.78
C PRO A 238 -14.81 6.03 -2.27
N CYS A 239 -14.25 4.90 -1.83
CA CYS A 239 -12.86 4.55 -2.12
C CYS A 239 -12.61 4.24 -3.61
N HIS A 240 -13.42 3.35 -4.20
CA HIS A 240 -13.25 2.92 -5.60
C HIS A 240 -14.58 3.01 -6.38
N GLN A 241 -15.53 3.81 -5.86
CA GLN A 241 -16.81 4.12 -6.50
C GLN A 241 -17.68 2.88 -6.82
N SER A 242 -17.53 1.81 -6.02
CA SER A 242 -18.47 0.69 -6.09
C SER A 242 -19.87 1.15 -5.69
N THR A 243 -20.87 0.77 -6.45
CA THR A 243 -22.27 1.08 -6.19
C THR A 243 -23.09 -0.17 -5.98
N PHE A 244 -24.09 -0.06 -5.11
CA PHE A 244 -24.93 -1.19 -4.71
C PHE A 244 -26.41 -0.76 -4.72
N ASP A 245 -27.27 -1.57 -5.29
CA ASP A 245 -28.70 -1.34 -5.35
C ASP A 245 -29.36 -1.76 -4.03
N ALA A 246 -29.74 -0.78 -3.22
CA ALA A 246 -30.26 -1.03 -1.88
C ALA A 246 -31.62 -1.72 -1.85
N VAL A 247 -32.40 -1.65 -2.94
CA VAL A 247 -33.72 -2.33 -3.02
C VAL A 247 -33.64 -3.75 -3.60
N ARG A 248 -32.46 -4.12 -4.15
CA ARG A 248 -32.21 -5.44 -4.73
C ARG A 248 -31.09 -6.18 -4.00
N GLY A 249 -31.20 -6.32 -2.66
CA GLY A 249 -30.24 -7.08 -1.86
C GLY A 249 -28.82 -6.53 -1.89
N ALA A 250 -28.67 -5.22 -2.10
CA ALA A 250 -27.38 -4.52 -2.26
C ALA A 250 -26.44 -5.20 -3.27
N ILE A 251 -27.00 -5.69 -4.40
CA ILE A 251 -26.17 -6.21 -5.50
C ILE A 251 -25.32 -5.08 -6.10
N PRO A 252 -24.08 -5.39 -6.53
CA PRO A 252 -23.24 -4.38 -7.18
C PRO A 252 -23.79 -3.98 -8.54
N THR A 253 -23.84 -2.68 -8.81
CA THR A 253 -24.31 -2.12 -10.08
C THR A 253 -23.20 -1.44 -10.87
N PHE A 254 -22.12 -1.04 -10.19
CA PHE A 254 -20.94 -0.43 -10.81
C PHE A 254 -19.71 -0.59 -9.91
N GLY A 255 -18.52 -0.47 -10.48
CA GLY A 255 -17.24 -0.51 -9.78
C GLY A 255 -16.62 -1.90 -9.68
N PRO A 256 -15.51 -2.04 -8.93
CA PRO A 256 -14.71 -3.26 -8.93
C PRO A 256 -15.25 -4.38 -8.04
N THR A 257 -16.32 -4.13 -7.25
CA THR A 257 -16.89 -5.17 -6.39
C THR A 257 -17.66 -6.22 -7.19
N ALA A 258 -17.53 -7.49 -6.80
CA ALA A 258 -18.22 -8.61 -7.46
C ALA A 258 -19.30 -9.25 -6.59
N ARG A 259 -19.42 -8.85 -5.30
CA ARG A 259 -20.37 -9.43 -4.35
C ARG A 259 -21.30 -8.37 -3.76
N PRO A 260 -22.57 -8.72 -3.44
CA PRO A 260 -23.45 -7.83 -2.70
C PRO A 260 -22.92 -7.50 -1.31
N LEU A 261 -23.43 -6.45 -0.70
CA LEU A 261 -23.27 -6.24 0.74
C LEU A 261 -24.17 -7.23 1.47
N PRO A 262 -23.64 -7.99 2.46
CA PRO A 262 -24.46 -8.89 3.26
C PRO A 262 -25.61 -8.16 3.95
N GLN A 263 -26.83 -8.73 3.87
CA GLN A 263 -28.00 -8.23 4.57
C GLN A 263 -28.00 -8.74 6.01
N LEU A 264 -28.21 -7.84 6.98
CA LEU A 264 -28.40 -8.23 8.37
C LEU A 264 -29.86 -8.67 8.62
N PRO A 265 -30.10 -9.83 9.22
CA PRO A 265 -31.43 -10.20 9.68
C PRO A 265 -31.97 -9.19 10.69
N LEU A 266 -32.95 -8.38 10.31
CA LEU A 266 -33.48 -7.27 11.10
C LEU A 266 -34.86 -7.61 11.63
N GLY A 267 -35.17 -7.18 12.87
CA GLY A 267 -36.46 -7.28 13.49
C GLY A 267 -36.72 -6.13 14.45
N VAL A 268 -37.82 -6.22 15.21
CA VAL A 268 -38.22 -5.21 16.19
C VAL A 268 -38.53 -5.94 17.51
N ASP A 269 -38.07 -5.40 18.64
CA ASP A 269 -38.40 -5.92 19.96
C ASP A 269 -39.78 -5.44 20.47
N GLU A 270 -40.20 -5.91 21.65
CA GLU A 270 -41.47 -5.55 22.23
C GLU A 270 -41.60 -4.06 22.59
N GLU A 271 -40.46 -3.36 22.70
CA GLU A 271 -40.37 -1.95 23.03
C GLU A 271 -40.32 -1.05 21.79
N GLY A 272 -40.28 -1.66 20.58
CA GLY A 272 -40.25 -0.95 19.31
C GLY A 272 -38.85 -0.60 18.81
N PHE A 273 -37.78 -1.07 19.46
CA PHE A 273 -36.41 -0.86 19.00
C PHE A 273 -36.02 -1.93 17.98
N LEU A 274 -35.12 -1.53 17.05
CA LEU A 274 -34.57 -2.43 16.08
C LEU A 274 -33.57 -3.39 16.72
N ILE A 275 -33.70 -4.67 16.38
CA ILE A 275 -32.84 -5.74 16.85
C ILE A 275 -32.33 -6.59 15.68
N ALA A 276 -31.17 -7.20 15.84
CA ALA A 276 -30.71 -8.26 14.97
C ALA A 276 -31.40 -9.59 15.30
N LEU A 277 -31.89 -10.32 14.32
CA LEU A 277 -32.42 -11.67 14.48
C LEU A 277 -31.32 -12.74 14.41
N GLY A 278 -30.10 -12.37 14.11
CA GLY A 278 -28.91 -13.22 14.01
C GLY A 278 -27.72 -12.43 13.47
N ASP A 279 -26.59 -13.12 13.27
CA ASP A 279 -25.45 -12.57 12.57
C ASP A 279 -25.69 -12.58 11.05
N PHE A 280 -24.81 -11.92 10.27
CA PHE A 280 -24.79 -12.05 8.84
C PHE A 280 -24.66 -13.51 8.42
N THR A 281 -25.35 -13.89 7.35
CA THR A 281 -25.29 -15.24 6.79
C THR A 281 -24.13 -15.40 5.81
N GLU A 282 -23.54 -14.29 5.38
CA GLU A 282 -22.43 -14.23 4.44
C GLU A 282 -21.27 -13.47 5.05
N GLN A 283 -20.07 -13.72 4.53
CA GLN A 283 -18.85 -13.04 4.96
C GLN A 283 -18.95 -11.52 4.73
N VAL A 284 -18.67 -10.75 5.77
CA VAL A 284 -18.56 -9.30 5.72
C VAL A 284 -17.25 -8.88 5.07
N GLY A 285 -17.28 -7.82 4.25
CA GLY A 285 -16.11 -7.29 3.59
C GLY A 285 -15.57 -8.15 2.45
N PRO A 286 -14.30 -7.95 2.06
CA PRO A 286 -13.70 -8.67 0.95
C PRO A 286 -13.58 -10.18 1.23
N ALA A 287 -13.85 -10.99 0.22
CA ALA A 287 -13.57 -12.42 0.29
C ALA A 287 -12.09 -12.64 -0.04
N TYR A 288 -11.36 -13.14 0.93
CA TYR A 288 -10.03 -13.72 0.71
C TYR A 288 -10.28 -15.23 0.52
N GLY A 289 -10.36 -15.61 -0.76
CA GLY A 289 -10.47 -17.02 -1.14
C GLY A 289 -9.12 -17.68 -1.18
#